data_5af0bc8d31e291547f0dec145142f07e
#
_entry.id   5af0bc8d31e291547f0dec145142f07e
#
_cell.length_a   1.000
_cell.length_b   1.000
_cell.length_c   1.000
_cell.angle_alpha   90.00
_cell.angle_beta   90.00
_cell.angle_gamma   90.00
#
_symmetry.space_group_name_H-M   'P 1'
#
loop_
_entity.id
_entity.type
_entity.pdbx_description
1 polymer ?
#
loop_
_entity_poly.entity_id
_entity_poly.type
_entity_poly.pdbx_seq_one_letter_code
_entity_poly.pdbx_strand_id
1 'polypeptide(L)'
;MRSTTRISRKVLLNILQRRCRALGVRLEFEREVHDVAEFEGADLIIGADGINGLVRRTYGEFFKPQVAVHPTKYVWFGSDLPLDAFTFIFRRNDDGLFQVHAYPFDARTCTFIVECPENAWRRAGLESATEAESIAYCEALFQPELRGRRLMSNRSLWVNFATLRTESWHHGNVVLLGDAAHTAHFSIGSGTKLAMEDSIGLVDALRRHRDLGAALNDYEMERQPVVERFQEAALESSSYFEHVSRYAHFDARQFAFNLLTRSRRITYINLTQRDPELVRTVDSWFAAAATGSPDGAVRLSPPPMFTPFRIGELTIPNRVALTAGPDLEAAARMGAGLVITEFISVTEDGRITPETPVFDRVQQDNLRSAVGRIHQAGSRVALQLGHAGRRGSMRPRLEGVDRPLRKGWRLLAASRVAYTPHAALPKEMTAHDIAHAAKVFAAAATAAAGCGLDALELNFAHGYLVAGFISPLTNRRTDEYGGSLENRMRFPLQVLDAVRANWKQPLLVRISASDWADGGIDLDQSVSIAALLKMRGCDLVHVVMGQTVWESRPDYRRLFSVPASDRIRNECGIPTIASGNITTADDVNTILAAGRADLCVLDLPSRG
;
A
#
# COMPACT_ATOMS: atom_id res chain seq x y z
N MET A 1 -28.23 11.27 2.38
CA MET A 1 -27.67 10.52 3.54
C MET A 1 -28.64 9.45 3.98
N ARG A 2 -28.29 8.15 3.89
CA ARG A 2 -29.06 7.12 4.60
C ARG A 2 -28.75 7.28 6.08
N SER A 3 -29.77 7.50 6.90
CA SER A 3 -29.70 7.55 8.37
C SER A 3 -29.03 6.26 8.84
N THR A 4 -27.80 6.37 9.38
CA THR A 4 -27.19 5.27 10.13
C THR A 4 -27.97 5.12 11.42
N THR A 5 -28.71 4.02 11.56
CA THR A 5 -29.39 3.69 12.82
C THR A 5 -28.33 3.41 13.87
N ARG A 6 -28.29 4.20 14.92
CA ARG A 6 -27.32 4.12 16.00
C ARG A 6 -27.97 3.41 17.18
N ILE A 7 -27.25 2.47 17.78
CA ILE A 7 -27.74 1.73 18.94
C ILE A 7 -26.61 1.49 19.92
N SER A 8 -26.85 1.76 21.20
CA SER A 8 -25.87 1.39 22.21
C SER A 8 -25.80 -0.12 22.39
N ARG A 9 -24.62 -0.64 22.76
CA ARG A 9 -24.41 -2.08 23.02
C ARG A 9 -25.40 -2.61 24.06
N LYS A 10 -25.70 -1.85 25.10
CA LYS A 10 -26.65 -2.23 26.14
C LYS A 10 -28.07 -2.41 25.58
N VAL A 11 -28.52 -1.50 24.73
CA VAL A 11 -29.86 -1.57 24.12
C VAL A 11 -29.92 -2.77 23.17
N LEU A 12 -28.90 -3.00 22.35
CA LEU A 12 -28.81 -4.17 21.46
C LEU A 12 -28.91 -5.47 22.25
N LEU A 13 -28.10 -5.61 23.32
CA LEU A 13 -28.13 -6.79 24.19
C LEU A 13 -29.50 -7.01 24.83
N ASN A 14 -30.16 -5.96 25.30
CA ASN A 14 -31.50 -6.06 25.87
C ASN A 14 -32.55 -6.52 24.84
N ILE A 15 -32.41 -6.09 23.59
CA ILE A 15 -33.30 -6.55 22.49
C ILE A 15 -33.11 -8.05 22.27
N LEU A 16 -31.86 -8.50 22.11
CA LEU A 16 -31.51 -9.90 21.87
C LEU A 16 -31.94 -10.79 23.04
N GLN A 17 -31.64 -10.41 24.29
CA GLN A 17 -32.01 -11.17 25.48
C GLN A 17 -33.55 -11.29 25.64
N ARG A 18 -34.31 -10.22 25.38
CA ARG A 18 -35.79 -10.28 25.38
C ARG A 18 -36.30 -11.29 24.34
N ARG A 19 -35.66 -11.28 23.13
CA ARG A 19 -36.05 -12.23 22.08
C ARG A 19 -35.71 -13.66 22.45
N CYS A 20 -34.56 -13.91 23.02
CA CYS A 20 -34.14 -15.23 23.52
C CYS A 20 -35.18 -15.77 24.55
N ARG A 21 -35.54 -14.94 25.54
CA ARG A 21 -36.55 -15.34 26.54
C ARG A 21 -37.91 -15.65 25.89
N ALA A 22 -38.35 -14.83 24.94
CA ALA A 22 -39.62 -15.03 24.23
C ALA A 22 -39.61 -16.33 23.38
N LEU A 23 -38.45 -16.83 23.00
CA LEU A 23 -38.28 -18.08 22.26
C LEU A 23 -38.00 -19.29 23.18
N GLY A 24 -38.05 -19.11 24.50
CA GLY A 24 -37.80 -20.20 25.47
C GLY A 24 -36.30 -20.56 25.64
N VAL A 25 -35.41 -19.73 25.15
CA VAL A 25 -33.96 -19.96 25.36
C VAL A 25 -33.62 -19.70 26.81
N ARG A 26 -32.98 -20.68 27.47
CA ARG A 26 -32.48 -20.56 28.83
C ARG A 26 -31.25 -19.63 28.83
N LEU A 27 -31.30 -18.56 29.62
CA LEU A 27 -30.22 -17.61 29.81
C LEU A 27 -29.72 -17.70 31.24
N GLU A 28 -28.45 -18.02 31.42
CA GLU A 28 -27.78 -18.02 32.70
C GLU A 28 -26.81 -16.84 32.78
N PHE A 29 -26.97 -15.98 33.79
CA PHE A 29 -26.13 -14.82 34.04
C PHE A 29 -25.31 -15.05 35.30
N GLU A 30 -24.20 -14.29 35.47
CA GLU A 30 -23.33 -14.36 36.62
C GLU A 30 -22.76 -15.79 36.85
N ARG A 31 -22.68 -16.58 35.76
CA ARG A 31 -22.08 -17.91 35.72
C ARG A 31 -20.80 -17.87 34.89
N GLU A 32 -19.67 -18.02 35.54
CA GLU A 32 -18.39 -18.22 34.87
C GLU A 32 -18.20 -19.71 34.58
N VAL A 33 -17.84 -20.02 33.34
CA VAL A 33 -17.51 -21.38 32.92
C VAL A 33 -16.00 -21.56 32.98
N HIS A 34 -15.56 -22.56 33.74
CA HIS A 34 -14.14 -22.85 33.94
C HIS A 34 -13.64 -24.06 33.14
N ASP A 35 -14.54 -24.93 32.74
CA ASP A 35 -14.24 -26.12 31.94
C ASP A 35 -15.31 -26.36 30.88
N VAL A 36 -14.89 -26.57 29.64
CA VAL A 36 -15.79 -26.87 28.51
C VAL A 36 -16.41 -28.26 28.64
N ALA A 37 -15.75 -29.18 29.38
CA ALA A 37 -16.25 -30.53 29.67
C ALA A 37 -17.62 -30.52 30.38
N GLU A 38 -18.02 -29.43 31.07
CA GLU A 38 -19.36 -29.27 31.62
C GLU A 38 -20.48 -29.49 30.58
N PHE A 39 -20.17 -29.32 29.28
CA PHE A 39 -21.10 -29.38 28.17
C PHE A 39 -20.89 -30.57 27.22
N GLU A 40 -20.12 -31.60 27.61
CA GLU A 40 -19.84 -32.77 26.73
C GLU A 40 -21.09 -33.46 26.19
N GLY A 41 -22.23 -33.35 26.90
CA GLY A 41 -23.50 -33.91 26.47
C GLY A 41 -24.31 -33.06 25.49
N ALA A 42 -23.80 -31.90 25.07
CA ALA A 42 -24.48 -31.04 24.13
C ALA A 42 -24.32 -31.52 22.68
N ASP A 43 -25.37 -31.40 21.86
CA ASP A 43 -25.31 -31.72 20.43
C ASP A 43 -24.36 -30.77 19.68
N LEU A 44 -24.27 -29.51 20.14
CA LEU A 44 -23.40 -28.48 19.58
C LEU A 44 -22.94 -27.50 20.68
N ILE A 45 -21.67 -27.22 20.74
CA ILE A 45 -21.06 -26.20 21.62
C ILE A 45 -20.60 -25.02 20.75
N ILE A 46 -21.09 -23.81 21.03
CA ILE A 46 -20.72 -22.59 20.32
C ILE A 46 -19.85 -21.73 21.24
N GLY A 47 -18.57 -21.62 20.91
CA GLY A 47 -17.63 -20.68 21.55
C GLY A 47 -17.83 -19.27 21.00
N ALA A 48 -18.48 -18.39 21.78
CA ALA A 48 -18.67 -16.97 21.46
C ALA A 48 -18.12 -16.08 22.60
N ASP A 49 -17.10 -16.55 23.28
CA ASP A 49 -16.52 -16.06 24.53
C ASP A 49 -15.36 -15.07 24.31
N GLY A 50 -15.20 -14.57 23.07
CA GLY A 50 -14.33 -13.46 22.72
C GLY A 50 -12.86 -13.83 22.54
N ILE A 51 -12.01 -12.79 22.39
CA ILE A 51 -10.58 -12.97 22.08
C ILE A 51 -9.81 -13.76 23.16
N ASN A 52 -10.25 -13.74 24.39
CA ASN A 52 -9.66 -14.51 25.48
C ASN A 52 -10.45 -15.79 25.80
N GLY A 53 -11.25 -16.27 24.86
CA GLY A 53 -12.21 -17.34 25.01
C GLY A 53 -11.61 -18.65 25.54
N LEU A 54 -12.32 -19.30 26.47
CA LEU A 54 -11.96 -20.59 27.04
C LEU A 54 -12.06 -21.69 25.99
N VAL A 55 -13.14 -21.69 25.19
CA VAL A 55 -13.37 -22.73 24.17
C VAL A 55 -12.20 -22.82 23.20
N ARG A 56 -11.75 -21.67 22.65
CA ARG A 56 -10.60 -21.67 21.75
C ARG A 56 -9.30 -22.13 22.44
N ARG A 57 -9.08 -21.76 23.70
CA ARG A 57 -7.88 -22.21 24.43
C ARG A 57 -7.90 -23.71 24.69
N THR A 58 -9.05 -24.28 25.03
CA THR A 58 -9.21 -25.71 25.29
C THR A 58 -8.91 -26.56 24.06
N TYR A 59 -9.34 -26.11 22.87
CA TYR A 59 -9.16 -26.82 21.61
C TYR A 59 -8.12 -26.15 20.69
N GLY A 60 -7.12 -25.48 21.28
CA GLY A 60 -6.14 -24.68 20.54
C GLY A 60 -5.35 -25.43 19.47
N GLU A 61 -5.04 -26.71 19.70
CA GLU A 61 -4.34 -27.58 18.74
C GLU A 61 -5.12 -27.78 17.44
N PHE A 62 -6.45 -27.74 17.50
CA PHE A 62 -7.33 -27.90 16.33
C PHE A 62 -7.61 -26.57 15.65
N PHE A 63 -7.87 -25.52 16.42
CA PHE A 63 -8.20 -24.19 15.89
C PHE A 63 -6.99 -23.41 15.37
N LYS A 64 -5.78 -23.74 15.89
CA LYS A 64 -4.48 -23.12 15.51
C LYS A 64 -4.55 -21.59 15.45
N PRO A 65 -4.83 -20.93 16.57
CA PRO A 65 -4.99 -19.49 16.60
C PRO A 65 -3.66 -18.77 16.33
N GLN A 66 -3.73 -17.72 15.53
CA GLN A 66 -2.64 -16.77 15.29
C GLN A 66 -3.08 -15.41 15.82
N VAL A 67 -2.27 -14.81 16.69
CA VAL A 67 -2.54 -13.50 17.29
C VAL A 67 -1.44 -12.53 16.91
N ALA A 68 -1.80 -11.45 16.22
CA ALA A 68 -0.91 -10.35 15.88
C ALA A 68 -1.30 -9.11 16.70
N VAL A 69 -0.38 -8.64 17.56
CA VAL A 69 -0.58 -7.44 18.40
C VAL A 69 -0.09 -6.22 17.63
N HIS A 70 -0.96 -5.20 17.49
CA HIS A 70 -0.62 -3.94 16.84
C HIS A 70 0.21 -3.03 17.75
N PRO A 71 1.14 -2.24 17.19
CA PRO A 71 2.04 -1.41 18.01
C PRO A 71 1.36 -0.16 18.60
N THR A 72 0.23 0.29 18.03
CA THR A 72 -0.50 1.46 18.53
C THR A 72 -1.22 1.17 19.85
N LYS A 73 -1.25 2.19 20.70
CA LYS A 73 -2.01 2.19 21.95
C LYS A 73 -3.34 2.89 21.74
N TYR A 74 -4.40 2.35 22.32
CA TYR A 74 -5.68 3.03 22.35
C TYR A 74 -6.35 2.92 23.74
N VAL A 75 -7.18 3.93 24.04
CA VAL A 75 -8.04 3.94 25.21
C VAL A 75 -9.46 4.32 24.80
N TRP A 76 -10.45 3.68 25.41
CA TRP A 76 -11.85 3.85 25.06
C TRP A 76 -12.59 4.66 26.11
N PHE A 77 -12.90 5.93 25.80
CA PHE A 77 -13.72 6.80 26.62
C PHE A 77 -15.12 7.00 26.01
N GLY A 78 -16.02 7.55 26.82
CA GLY A 78 -17.25 8.19 26.37
C GLY A 78 -17.16 9.71 26.55
N SER A 79 -18.10 10.45 25.97
CA SER A 79 -18.28 11.87 26.23
C SER A 79 -19.74 12.28 25.97
N ASP A 80 -20.20 13.38 26.59
CA ASP A 80 -21.44 14.04 26.24
C ASP A 80 -21.30 15.09 25.13
N LEU A 81 -20.19 15.01 24.37
CA LEU A 81 -19.95 15.84 23.21
C LEU A 81 -21.01 15.55 22.11
N PRO A 82 -21.79 16.56 21.68
CA PRO A 82 -22.76 16.35 20.60
C PRO A 82 -22.05 16.18 19.27
N LEU A 83 -22.26 15.05 18.63
CA LEU A 83 -21.74 14.74 17.30
C LEU A 83 -22.88 14.32 16.38
N ASP A 84 -22.87 14.84 15.15
CA ASP A 84 -23.87 14.49 14.13
C ASP A 84 -23.43 13.29 13.29
N ALA A 85 -22.12 13.02 13.23
CA ALA A 85 -21.53 11.99 12.38
C ALA A 85 -20.32 11.32 13.06
N PHE A 86 -19.82 10.28 12.44
CA PHE A 86 -18.51 9.72 12.75
C PHE A 86 -17.43 10.78 12.50
N THR A 87 -16.67 11.12 13.53
CA THR A 87 -15.71 12.23 13.53
C THR A 87 -14.31 11.71 13.85
N PHE A 88 -13.35 12.06 13.01
CA PHE A 88 -11.93 11.88 13.30
C PHE A 88 -11.34 13.20 13.74
N ILE A 89 -10.54 13.16 14.81
CA ILE A 89 -9.81 14.32 15.32
C ILE A 89 -8.33 13.96 15.38
N PHE A 90 -7.48 14.88 14.92
CA PHE A 90 -6.03 14.70 14.94
C PHE A 90 -5.40 15.88 15.68
N ARG A 91 -4.64 15.60 16.73
CA ARG A 91 -3.92 16.58 17.52
C ARG A 91 -2.46 16.20 17.68
N ARG A 92 -1.59 17.18 17.52
CA ARG A 92 -0.15 17.03 17.73
C ARG A 92 0.28 17.97 18.86
N ASN A 93 1.11 17.43 19.76
CA ASN A 93 1.85 18.19 20.79
C ASN A 93 3.33 17.73 20.77
N ASP A 94 4.11 18.10 21.78
CA ASP A 94 5.53 17.73 21.91
C ASP A 94 5.72 16.23 22.12
N ASP A 95 4.74 15.52 22.64
CA ASP A 95 4.78 14.07 22.83
C ASP A 95 4.53 13.31 21.51
N GLY A 96 3.79 13.89 20.57
CA GLY A 96 3.52 13.29 19.28
C GLY A 96 2.14 13.56 18.72
N LEU A 97 1.69 12.67 17.82
CA LEU A 97 0.37 12.73 17.22
C LEU A 97 -0.59 11.79 17.94
N PHE A 98 -1.73 12.34 18.35
CA PHE A 98 -2.86 11.61 18.91
C PHE A 98 -4.07 11.75 18.00
N GLN A 99 -4.84 10.70 17.85
CA GLN A 99 -6.03 10.69 17.01
C GLN A 99 -7.24 10.17 17.78
N VAL A 100 -8.42 10.64 17.39
CA VAL A 100 -9.68 10.25 18.01
C VAL A 100 -10.63 9.69 16.96
N HIS A 101 -11.24 8.57 17.30
CA HIS A 101 -12.39 8.00 16.60
C HIS A 101 -13.63 8.26 17.46
N ALA A 102 -14.43 9.26 17.10
CA ALA A 102 -15.61 9.62 17.86
C ALA A 102 -16.89 9.44 17.04
N TYR A 103 -17.91 8.85 17.65
CA TYR A 103 -19.23 8.69 17.03
C TYR A 103 -20.31 8.61 18.09
N PRO A 104 -21.48 9.20 17.86
CA PRO A 104 -22.59 9.11 18.81
C PRO A 104 -23.19 7.70 18.77
N PHE A 105 -23.50 7.16 19.94
CA PHE A 105 -24.21 5.88 20.08
C PHE A 105 -25.64 6.05 20.66
N ASP A 106 -25.93 7.20 21.22
CA ASP A 106 -27.31 7.62 21.58
C ASP A 106 -27.49 9.14 21.38
N ALA A 107 -28.61 9.69 21.85
CA ALA A 107 -28.95 11.09 21.65
C ALA A 107 -28.09 12.07 22.47
N ARG A 108 -27.36 11.61 23.50
CA ARG A 108 -26.66 12.45 24.47
C ARG A 108 -25.19 12.09 24.63
N THR A 109 -24.78 10.91 24.16
CA THR A 109 -23.44 10.40 24.40
C THR A 109 -22.77 9.90 23.12
N CYS A 110 -21.46 10.06 23.07
CA CYS A 110 -20.63 9.55 22.01
C CYS A 110 -19.50 8.68 22.57
N THR A 111 -18.99 7.79 21.74
CA THR A 111 -17.72 7.13 21.95
C THR A 111 -16.60 8.12 21.66
N PHE A 112 -15.51 8.07 22.42
CA PHE A 112 -14.32 8.89 22.21
C PHE A 112 -13.08 8.00 22.39
N ILE A 113 -12.65 7.33 21.33
CA ILE A 113 -11.51 6.42 21.34
C ILE A 113 -10.27 7.23 20.98
N VAL A 114 -9.32 7.33 21.92
CA VAL A 114 -8.03 7.97 21.67
C VAL A 114 -7.01 6.90 21.27
N GLU A 115 -6.31 7.14 20.18
CA GLU A 115 -5.27 6.24 19.65
C GLU A 115 -3.99 7.02 19.38
N CYS A 116 -2.82 6.42 19.67
CA CYS A 116 -1.51 7.01 19.39
C CYS A 116 -0.43 5.95 19.21
N PRO A 117 0.69 6.27 18.54
CA PRO A 117 1.87 5.42 18.49
C PRO A 117 2.45 5.18 19.90
N GLU A 118 3.00 4.00 20.14
CA GLU A 118 3.56 3.64 21.45
C GLU A 118 4.63 4.62 21.95
N ASN A 119 5.46 5.15 21.04
CA ASN A 119 6.48 6.14 21.40
C ASN A 119 5.88 7.49 21.85
N ALA A 120 4.73 7.92 21.31
CA ALA A 120 4.01 9.10 21.77
C ALA A 120 3.37 8.84 23.16
N TRP A 121 2.76 7.67 23.34
CA TRP A 121 2.19 7.23 24.60
C TRP A 121 3.22 7.20 25.75
N ARG A 122 4.45 6.70 25.47
CA ARG A 122 5.55 6.68 26.46
C ARG A 122 6.06 8.08 26.77
N ARG A 123 6.27 8.96 25.76
CA ARG A 123 6.70 10.34 25.99
C ARG A 123 5.69 11.15 26.82
N ALA A 124 4.41 10.88 26.62
CA ALA A 124 3.33 11.48 27.39
C ALA A 124 3.20 10.95 28.84
N GLY A 125 4.05 9.98 29.24
CA GLY A 125 4.02 9.38 30.57
C GLY A 125 2.79 8.50 30.85
N LEU A 126 2.04 8.13 29.81
CA LEU A 126 0.78 7.39 29.93
C LEU A 126 0.98 5.90 30.28
N GLU A 127 2.20 5.40 30.23
CA GLU A 127 2.56 4.02 30.62
C GLU A 127 2.30 3.75 32.10
N SER A 128 2.58 4.74 32.95
CA SER A 128 2.41 4.65 34.39
C SER A 128 1.24 5.48 34.93
N ALA A 129 0.49 6.14 34.04
CA ALA A 129 -0.61 7.02 34.42
C ALA A 129 -1.81 6.21 34.93
N THR A 130 -2.43 6.72 35.98
CA THR A 130 -3.73 6.26 36.43
C THR A 130 -4.82 6.59 35.42
N GLU A 131 -6.00 6.00 35.56
CA GLU A 131 -7.16 6.32 34.73
C GLU A 131 -7.51 7.83 34.78
N ALA A 132 -7.47 8.44 35.99
CA ALA A 132 -7.74 9.87 36.17
C ALA A 132 -6.69 10.76 35.47
N GLU A 133 -5.42 10.43 35.56
CA GLU A 133 -4.33 11.15 34.87
C GLU A 133 -4.44 11.00 33.36
N SER A 134 -4.79 9.82 32.85
CA SER A 134 -5.05 9.58 31.43
C SER A 134 -6.21 10.42 30.91
N ILE A 135 -7.31 10.52 31.67
CA ILE A 135 -8.45 11.40 31.37
C ILE A 135 -8.00 12.85 31.31
N ALA A 136 -7.31 13.33 32.37
CA ALA A 136 -6.86 14.71 32.44
C ALA A 136 -5.94 15.10 31.27
N TYR A 137 -5.00 14.21 30.89
CA TYR A 137 -4.14 14.40 29.73
C TYR A 137 -4.94 14.52 28.44
N CYS A 138 -5.87 13.60 28.20
CA CYS A 138 -6.69 13.59 26.98
C CYS A 138 -7.64 14.81 26.94
N GLU A 139 -8.24 15.21 28.08
CA GLU A 139 -9.08 16.41 28.15
C GLU A 139 -8.29 17.67 27.84
N ALA A 140 -7.08 17.80 28.36
CA ALA A 140 -6.20 18.93 28.06
C ALA A 140 -5.81 18.98 26.58
N LEU A 141 -5.42 17.84 26.01
CA LEU A 141 -5.00 17.74 24.61
C LEU A 141 -6.14 18.06 23.63
N PHE A 142 -7.34 17.56 23.89
CA PHE A 142 -8.53 17.74 23.04
C PHE A 142 -9.50 18.81 23.54
N GLN A 143 -9.04 19.70 24.42
CA GLN A 143 -9.85 20.79 25.01
C GLN A 143 -10.62 21.62 23.95
N PRO A 144 -10.04 22.00 22.79
CA PRO A 144 -10.77 22.77 21.79
C PRO A 144 -11.95 22.01 21.17
N GLU A 145 -11.82 20.69 20.97
CA GLU A 145 -12.87 19.86 20.39
C GLU A 145 -13.92 19.45 21.42
N LEU A 146 -13.51 19.21 22.65
CA LEU A 146 -14.40 18.87 23.75
C LEU A 146 -15.29 20.04 24.18
N ARG A 147 -14.88 21.30 23.92
CA ARG A 147 -15.67 22.50 24.19
C ARG A 147 -16.22 22.54 25.63
N GLY A 148 -15.38 22.19 26.60
CA GLY A 148 -15.73 22.12 28.02
C GLY A 148 -16.49 20.86 28.45
N ARG A 149 -16.71 19.91 27.58
CA ARG A 149 -17.26 18.58 27.89
C ARG A 149 -16.20 17.69 28.52
N ARG A 150 -16.65 16.72 29.32
CA ARG A 150 -15.78 15.80 30.05
C ARG A 150 -15.70 14.44 29.35
N LEU A 151 -14.58 13.76 29.57
CA LEU A 151 -14.44 12.36 29.19
C LEU A 151 -14.99 11.46 30.31
N MET A 152 -15.75 10.45 29.91
CA MET A 152 -16.34 9.47 30.83
C MET A 152 -15.57 8.15 30.66
N SER A 153 -15.18 7.58 31.79
CA SER A 153 -14.48 6.30 31.86
C SER A 153 -15.42 5.14 32.21
N ASN A 154 -15.06 3.96 31.77
CA ASN A 154 -15.66 2.70 32.22
C ASN A 154 -14.54 1.64 32.31
N ARG A 155 -13.64 1.78 33.29
CA ARG A 155 -12.40 0.99 33.40
C ARG A 155 -11.55 1.10 32.14
N SER A 156 -11.37 2.34 31.68
CA SER A 156 -10.69 2.66 30.43
C SER A 156 -9.18 2.57 30.62
N LEU A 157 -8.58 1.52 30.10
CA LEU A 157 -7.15 1.27 30.13
C LEU A 157 -6.54 1.41 28.74
N TRP A 158 -5.29 1.86 28.69
CA TRP A 158 -4.50 1.84 27.47
C TRP A 158 -4.11 0.40 27.12
N VAL A 159 -4.52 -0.04 25.94
CA VAL A 159 -4.29 -1.39 25.44
C VAL A 159 -3.82 -1.36 23.99
N ASN A 160 -3.21 -2.46 23.56
CA ASN A 160 -2.94 -2.70 22.15
C ASN A 160 -4.09 -3.51 21.53
N PHE A 161 -4.44 -3.22 20.30
CA PHE A 161 -5.37 -4.08 19.57
C PHE A 161 -4.66 -5.37 19.14
N ALA A 162 -5.37 -6.49 19.22
CA ALA A 162 -4.88 -7.78 18.76
C ALA A 162 -5.80 -8.32 17.66
N THR A 163 -5.23 -8.63 16.50
CA THR A 163 -5.91 -9.35 15.42
C THR A 163 -5.75 -10.83 15.66
N LEU A 164 -6.88 -11.50 15.85
CA LEU A 164 -6.98 -12.95 15.94
C LEU A 164 -7.40 -13.54 14.60
N ARG A 165 -6.74 -14.60 14.17
CA ARG A 165 -7.15 -15.51 13.09
C ARG A 165 -7.07 -16.94 13.61
N THR A 166 -8.03 -17.78 13.22
CA THR A 166 -7.99 -19.22 13.47
C THR A 166 -7.98 -19.96 12.14
N GLU A 167 -7.15 -21.00 12.04
CA GLU A 167 -7.03 -21.79 10.79
C GLU A 167 -8.30 -22.59 10.53
N SER A 168 -8.88 -23.18 11.58
CA SER A 168 -10.21 -23.81 11.53
C SER A 168 -11.15 -23.19 12.55
N TRP A 169 -12.45 -23.19 12.26
CA TRP A 169 -13.47 -22.63 13.12
C TRP A 169 -14.31 -23.69 13.83
N HIS A 170 -14.13 -24.97 13.52
CA HIS A 170 -14.84 -26.05 14.19
C HIS A 170 -13.95 -27.27 14.43
N HIS A 171 -14.32 -28.07 15.44
CA HIS A 171 -13.74 -29.37 15.76
C HIS A 171 -14.78 -30.26 16.45
N GLY A 172 -15.09 -31.41 15.86
CA GLY A 172 -16.16 -32.27 16.36
C GLY A 172 -17.50 -31.54 16.39
N ASN A 173 -18.11 -31.46 17.58
CA ASN A 173 -19.34 -30.69 17.81
C ASN A 173 -19.09 -29.29 18.42
N VAL A 174 -17.86 -28.78 18.37
CA VAL A 174 -17.51 -27.45 18.88
C VAL A 174 -17.25 -26.51 17.71
N VAL A 175 -17.85 -25.31 17.74
CA VAL A 175 -17.66 -24.26 16.72
C VAL A 175 -17.37 -22.91 17.36
N LEU A 176 -16.49 -22.13 16.76
CA LEU A 176 -16.19 -20.75 17.15
C LEU A 176 -17.02 -19.75 16.35
N LEU A 177 -17.34 -18.60 16.99
CA LEU A 177 -18.15 -17.55 16.39
C LEU A 177 -17.68 -16.15 16.85
N GLY A 178 -17.65 -15.19 15.93
CA GLY A 178 -17.29 -13.80 16.22
C GLY A 178 -15.88 -13.65 16.78
N ASP A 179 -15.72 -12.79 17.82
CA ASP A 179 -14.40 -12.50 18.40
C ASP A 179 -13.69 -13.71 19.02
N ALA A 180 -14.37 -14.85 19.19
CA ALA A 180 -13.73 -16.10 19.57
C ALA A 180 -13.00 -16.77 18.40
N ALA A 181 -13.48 -16.61 17.17
CA ALA A 181 -12.86 -17.13 15.95
C ALA A 181 -11.91 -16.11 15.30
N HIS A 182 -12.28 -14.85 15.28
CA HIS A 182 -11.57 -13.79 14.57
C HIS A 182 -11.86 -12.40 15.14
N THR A 183 -10.87 -11.51 15.11
CA THR A 183 -11.07 -10.09 15.43
C THR A 183 -10.68 -9.20 14.26
N ALA A 184 -11.36 -8.08 14.08
CA ALA A 184 -11.03 -7.08 13.08
C ALA A 184 -10.86 -5.71 13.77
N HIS A 185 -9.82 -4.95 13.39
CA HIS A 185 -9.52 -3.65 14.00
C HIS A 185 -10.73 -2.71 13.96
N PHE A 186 -10.97 -2.00 15.05
CA PHE A 186 -12.15 -1.14 15.23
C PHE A 186 -12.23 0.02 14.23
N SER A 187 -11.14 0.37 13.57
CA SER A 187 -11.07 1.48 12.58
C SER A 187 -12.03 1.36 11.39
N ILE A 188 -12.58 0.16 11.12
CA ILE A 188 -13.61 -0.05 10.08
C ILE A 188 -14.99 -0.34 10.66
N GLY A 189 -15.14 -0.44 11.98
CA GLY A 189 -16.43 -0.59 12.67
C GLY A 189 -17.21 -1.85 12.34
N SER A 190 -16.56 -3.00 12.09
CA SER A 190 -17.20 -4.19 11.53
C SER A 190 -17.38 -5.35 12.51
N GLY A 191 -16.74 -5.37 13.69
CA GLY A 191 -16.70 -6.54 14.58
C GLY A 191 -18.09 -7.09 14.94
N THR A 192 -18.98 -6.26 15.50
CA THR A 192 -20.33 -6.68 15.87
C THR A 192 -21.14 -7.17 14.65
N LYS A 193 -21.01 -6.51 13.49
CA LYS A 193 -21.68 -6.93 12.25
C LYS A 193 -21.20 -8.32 11.82
N LEU A 194 -19.89 -8.57 11.83
CA LEU A 194 -19.33 -9.87 11.45
C LEU A 194 -19.83 -10.99 12.37
N ALA A 195 -19.84 -10.79 13.69
CA ALA A 195 -20.36 -11.78 14.65
C ALA A 195 -21.85 -12.09 14.44
N MET A 196 -22.66 -11.08 14.07
CA MET A 196 -24.08 -11.29 13.75
C MET A 196 -24.25 -12.06 12.43
N GLU A 197 -23.47 -11.74 11.41
CA GLU A 197 -23.46 -12.46 10.13
C GLU A 197 -22.96 -13.91 10.28
N ASP A 198 -21.97 -14.15 11.16
CA ASP A 198 -21.51 -15.51 11.48
C ASP A 198 -22.64 -16.32 12.14
N SER A 199 -23.38 -15.70 13.08
CA SER A 199 -24.54 -16.36 13.71
C SER A 199 -25.62 -16.75 12.70
N ILE A 200 -25.87 -15.88 11.71
CA ILE A 200 -26.83 -16.16 10.62
C ILE A 200 -26.29 -17.28 9.73
N GLY A 201 -25.01 -17.20 9.30
CA GLY A 201 -24.37 -18.20 8.45
C GLY A 201 -24.37 -19.59 9.10
N LEU A 202 -24.05 -19.68 10.40
CA LEU A 202 -24.11 -20.95 11.13
C LEU A 202 -25.52 -21.54 11.16
N VAL A 203 -26.54 -20.74 11.47
CA VAL A 203 -27.95 -21.19 11.48
C VAL A 203 -28.40 -21.65 10.11
N ASP A 204 -28.03 -20.92 9.05
CA ASP A 204 -28.39 -21.28 7.69
C ASP A 204 -27.69 -22.57 7.22
N ALA A 205 -26.43 -22.79 7.59
CA ALA A 205 -25.72 -24.02 7.33
C ALA A 205 -26.38 -25.23 8.07
N LEU A 206 -26.72 -25.06 9.35
CA LEU A 206 -27.44 -26.08 10.13
C LEU A 206 -28.84 -26.42 9.55
N ARG A 207 -29.49 -25.50 8.85
CA ARG A 207 -30.76 -25.74 8.15
C ARG A 207 -30.59 -26.46 6.82
N ARG A 208 -29.50 -26.22 6.12
CA ARG A 208 -29.19 -26.84 4.82
C ARG A 208 -28.78 -28.30 4.94
N HIS A 209 -28.09 -28.65 6.02
CA HIS A 209 -27.48 -29.96 6.22
C HIS A 209 -28.09 -30.70 7.41
N ARG A 210 -28.33 -32.02 7.25
CA ARG A 210 -28.75 -32.89 8.36
C ARG A 210 -27.56 -33.38 9.18
N ASP A 211 -26.40 -33.53 8.55
CA ASP A 211 -25.17 -33.93 9.19
C ASP A 211 -24.49 -32.70 9.79
N LEU A 212 -24.13 -32.77 11.07
CA LEU A 212 -23.52 -31.67 11.79
C LEU A 212 -22.14 -31.30 11.20
N GLY A 213 -21.31 -32.30 10.89
CA GLY A 213 -20.00 -32.05 10.30
C GLY A 213 -20.09 -31.34 8.96
N ALA A 214 -21.02 -31.74 8.09
CA ALA A 214 -21.27 -31.08 6.83
C ALA A 214 -21.76 -29.63 7.03
N ALA A 215 -22.62 -29.38 8.03
CA ALA A 215 -23.09 -28.04 8.36
C ALA A 215 -21.96 -27.12 8.83
N LEU A 216 -21.09 -27.61 9.71
CA LEU A 216 -19.97 -26.83 10.25
C LEU A 216 -18.91 -26.52 9.19
N ASN A 217 -18.61 -27.48 8.31
CA ASN A 217 -17.74 -27.23 7.15
C ASN A 217 -18.32 -26.17 6.21
N ASP A 218 -19.62 -26.25 5.88
CA ASP A 218 -20.30 -25.29 5.01
C ASP A 218 -20.27 -23.86 5.61
N TYR A 219 -20.53 -23.73 6.91
CA TYR A 219 -20.40 -22.49 7.66
C TYR A 219 -18.99 -21.87 7.54
N GLU A 220 -17.95 -22.68 7.82
CA GLU A 220 -16.56 -22.24 7.74
C GLU A 220 -16.18 -21.79 6.33
N MET A 221 -16.48 -22.63 5.33
CA MET A 221 -16.19 -22.33 3.92
C MET A 221 -16.90 -21.06 3.40
N GLU A 222 -18.11 -20.79 3.87
CA GLU A 222 -18.86 -19.59 3.48
C GLU A 222 -18.34 -18.34 4.18
N ARG A 223 -18.08 -18.42 5.49
CA ARG A 223 -17.81 -17.23 6.31
C ARG A 223 -16.35 -16.83 6.39
N GLN A 224 -15.42 -17.77 6.48
CA GLN A 224 -14.00 -17.48 6.67
C GLN A 224 -13.44 -16.58 5.56
N PRO A 225 -13.64 -16.81 4.25
CA PRO A 225 -13.13 -15.92 3.21
C PRO A 225 -13.74 -14.50 3.24
N VAL A 226 -14.97 -14.38 3.74
CA VAL A 226 -15.60 -13.05 3.92
C VAL A 226 -14.91 -12.28 5.03
N VAL A 227 -14.68 -12.95 6.16
CA VAL A 227 -14.02 -12.36 7.33
C VAL A 227 -12.58 -11.98 7.02
N GLU A 228 -11.83 -12.84 6.33
CA GLU A 228 -10.45 -12.56 5.93
C GLU A 228 -10.34 -11.28 5.11
N ARG A 229 -11.23 -11.08 4.14
CA ARG A 229 -11.29 -9.82 3.36
C ARG A 229 -11.60 -8.59 4.21
N PHE A 230 -12.42 -8.74 5.27
CA PHE A 230 -12.65 -7.66 6.23
C PHE A 230 -11.44 -7.41 7.12
N GLN A 231 -10.75 -8.45 7.56
CA GLN A 231 -9.52 -8.33 8.33
C GLN A 231 -8.41 -7.63 7.53
N GLU A 232 -8.25 -7.97 6.25
CA GLU A 232 -7.30 -7.28 5.36
C GLU A 232 -7.61 -5.79 5.25
N ALA A 233 -8.86 -5.42 5.00
CA ALA A 233 -9.28 -4.02 4.95
C ALA A 233 -9.11 -3.30 6.30
N ALA A 234 -9.30 -4.01 7.42
CA ALA A 234 -9.07 -3.48 8.76
C ALA A 234 -7.58 -3.25 9.04
N LEU A 235 -6.71 -4.16 8.60
CA LEU A 235 -5.25 -4.02 8.68
C LEU A 235 -4.76 -2.83 7.84
N GLU A 236 -5.24 -2.69 6.61
CA GLU A 236 -4.92 -1.50 5.78
C GLU A 236 -5.38 -0.21 6.45
N SER A 237 -6.56 -0.21 7.07
CA SER A 237 -7.09 0.94 7.80
C SER A 237 -6.31 1.24 9.08
N SER A 238 -5.90 0.24 9.87
CA SER A 238 -5.09 0.46 11.07
C SER A 238 -3.69 0.95 10.73
N SER A 239 -3.05 0.35 9.74
CA SER A 239 -1.74 0.79 9.25
C SER A 239 -1.77 2.26 8.76
N TYR A 240 -2.88 2.71 8.16
CA TYR A 240 -3.05 4.11 7.84
C TYR A 240 -2.96 5.01 9.09
N PHE A 241 -3.67 4.66 10.16
CA PHE A 241 -3.69 5.43 11.40
C PHE A 241 -2.36 5.38 12.15
N GLU A 242 -1.66 4.25 12.12
CA GLU A 242 -0.30 4.11 12.65
C GLU A 242 0.69 5.10 12.02
N HIS A 243 0.48 5.46 10.76
CA HIS A 243 1.38 6.30 9.97
C HIS A 243 0.73 7.59 9.48
N VAL A 244 -0.38 8.02 10.06
CA VAL A 244 -1.16 9.18 9.59
C VAL A 244 -0.38 10.50 9.62
N SER A 245 0.67 10.60 10.45
CA SER A 245 1.59 11.74 10.46
C SER A 245 2.26 12.01 9.10
N ARG A 246 2.37 11.01 8.25
CA ARG A 246 2.84 11.07 6.87
C ARG A 246 2.06 12.09 6.03
N TYR A 247 0.77 12.25 6.33
CA TYR A 247 -0.16 13.11 5.59
C TYR A 247 -0.43 14.45 6.26
N ALA A 248 0.33 14.82 7.30
CA ALA A 248 0.13 16.05 8.05
C ALA A 248 0.32 17.34 7.23
N HIS A 249 0.99 17.24 6.07
CA HIS A 249 1.24 18.33 5.14
C HIS A 249 0.12 18.52 4.09
N PHE A 250 -0.87 17.63 4.04
CA PHE A 250 -1.94 17.70 3.07
C PHE A 250 -2.91 18.85 3.34
N ASP A 251 -3.45 19.44 2.25
CA ASP A 251 -4.65 20.26 2.34
C ASP A 251 -5.80 19.46 2.96
N ALA A 252 -6.67 20.10 3.72
CA ALA A 252 -7.75 19.41 4.45
C ALA A 252 -8.66 18.57 3.53
N ARG A 253 -8.91 19.04 2.30
CA ARG A 253 -9.72 18.32 1.30
C ARG A 253 -9.04 17.05 0.81
N GLN A 254 -7.74 17.14 0.52
CA GLN A 254 -6.94 15.99 0.13
C GLN A 254 -6.83 15.00 1.29
N PHE A 255 -6.60 15.49 2.49
CA PHE A 255 -6.55 14.65 3.69
C PHE A 255 -7.87 13.89 3.92
N ALA A 256 -9.02 14.59 3.78
CA ALA A 256 -10.34 13.96 3.91
C ALA A 256 -10.54 12.85 2.86
N PHE A 257 -10.18 13.11 1.59
CA PHE A 257 -10.26 12.12 0.53
C PHE A 257 -9.31 10.94 0.76
N ASN A 258 -8.08 11.21 1.16
CA ASN A 258 -7.07 10.19 1.51
C ASN A 258 -7.57 9.30 2.64
N LEU A 259 -8.11 9.89 3.73
CA LEU A 259 -8.68 9.19 4.88
C LEU A 259 -9.88 8.31 4.50
N LEU A 260 -10.79 8.81 3.67
CA LEU A 260 -11.97 8.04 3.25
C LEU A 260 -11.63 6.85 2.37
N THR A 261 -10.54 6.95 1.58
CA THR A 261 -10.09 5.90 0.66
C THR A 261 -9.00 4.99 1.26
N ARG A 262 -8.67 5.11 2.55
CA ARG A 262 -7.55 4.41 3.22
C ARG A 262 -7.60 2.88 3.14
N SER A 263 -8.80 2.31 3.22
CA SER A 263 -9.01 0.86 3.14
C SER A 263 -9.09 0.31 1.71
N ARG A 264 -8.88 1.16 0.68
CA ARG A 264 -8.97 0.86 -0.76
C ARG A 264 -10.29 0.24 -1.22
N ARG A 265 -11.27 0.12 -0.33
CA ARG A 265 -12.64 -0.34 -0.64
C ARG A 265 -13.54 0.78 -1.13
N ILE A 266 -13.23 2.02 -0.74
CA ILE A 266 -13.89 3.24 -1.20
C ILE A 266 -12.99 3.88 -2.24
N THR A 267 -13.55 4.18 -3.40
CA THR A 267 -12.85 4.72 -4.56
C THR A 267 -13.39 6.09 -4.94
N TYR A 268 -12.77 6.74 -5.91
CA TYR A 268 -13.22 8.02 -6.46
C TYR A 268 -14.66 7.94 -6.98
N ILE A 269 -14.99 6.90 -7.78
CA ILE A 269 -16.36 6.70 -8.29
C ILE A 269 -17.35 6.44 -7.16
N ASN A 270 -16.97 5.65 -6.15
CA ASN A 270 -17.87 5.42 -5.00
C ASN A 270 -18.18 6.73 -4.27
N LEU A 271 -17.18 7.60 -4.08
CA LEU A 271 -17.38 8.90 -3.44
C LEU A 271 -18.18 9.84 -4.34
N THR A 272 -17.97 9.84 -5.65
CA THR A 272 -18.79 10.63 -6.60
C THR A 272 -20.28 10.29 -6.47
N GLN A 273 -20.62 9.01 -6.21
CA GLN A 273 -22.00 8.58 -6.03
C GLN A 273 -22.57 8.91 -4.64
N ARG A 274 -21.72 8.87 -3.60
CA ARG A 274 -22.16 9.01 -2.20
C ARG A 274 -22.11 10.45 -1.70
N ASP A 275 -21.11 11.19 -2.12
CA ASP A 275 -20.84 12.57 -1.73
C ASP A 275 -20.20 13.33 -2.91
N PRO A 276 -21.01 13.67 -3.91
CA PRO A 276 -20.53 14.36 -5.12
C PRO A 276 -20.00 15.76 -4.83
N GLU A 277 -20.39 16.39 -3.72
CA GLU A 277 -19.92 17.70 -3.33
C GLU A 277 -18.47 17.65 -2.84
N LEU A 278 -18.14 16.65 -2.00
CA LEU A 278 -16.76 16.42 -1.59
C LEU A 278 -15.85 16.22 -2.82
N VAL A 279 -16.25 15.35 -3.75
CA VAL A 279 -15.43 15.06 -4.93
C VAL A 279 -15.23 16.31 -5.79
N ARG A 280 -16.30 17.10 -6.04
CA ARG A 280 -16.16 18.37 -6.75
C ARG A 280 -15.21 19.36 -6.06
N THR A 281 -15.25 19.40 -4.73
CA THR A 281 -14.36 20.26 -3.94
C THR A 281 -12.90 19.80 -4.06
N VAL A 282 -12.66 18.49 -4.02
CA VAL A 282 -11.33 17.90 -4.22
C VAL A 282 -10.82 18.16 -5.64
N ASP A 283 -11.65 17.94 -6.67
CA ASP A 283 -11.26 18.17 -8.06
C ASP A 283 -10.91 19.65 -8.33
N SER A 284 -11.70 20.57 -7.77
CA SER A 284 -11.45 22.02 -7.91
C SER A 284 -10.12 22.40 -7.26
N TRP A 285 -9.89 21.95 -6.04
CA TRP A 285 -8.63 22.17 -5.35
C TRP A 285 -7.46 21.55 -6.12
N PHE A 286 -7.59 20.31 -6.58
CA PHE A 286 -6.53 19.58 -7.27
C PHE A 286 -6.16 20.25 -8.60
N ALA A 287 -7.16 20.71 -9.37
CA ALA A 287 -6.95 21.42 -10.62
C ALA A 287 -6.29 22.81 -10.38
N ALA A 288 -6.72 23.53 -9.34
CA ALA A 288 -6.12 24.80 -8.95
C ALA A 288 -4.64 24.62 -8.56
N ALA A 289 -4.34 23.63 -7.71
CA ALA A 289 -2.98 23.30 -7.31
C ALA A 289 -2.10 22.87 -8.50
N ALA A 290 -2.65 22.09 -9.43
CA ALA A 290 -1.93 21.62 -10.62
C ALA A 290 -1.60 22.74 -11.63
N THR A 291 -2.43 23.78 -11.69
CA THR A 291 -2.26 24.89 -12.65
C THR A 291 -1.66 26.16 -12.03
N GLY A 292 -1.49 26.19 -10.70
CA GLY A 292 -1.09 27.39 -9.96
C GLY A 292 -2.17 28.50 -9.97
N SER A 293 -3.42 28.12 -10.25
CA SER A 293 -4.55 29.06 -10.30
C SER A 293 -5.13 29.27 -8.89
N PRO A 294 -5.80 30.43 -8.63
CA PRO A 294 -6.54 30.62 -7.40
C PRO A 294 -7.63 29.54 -7.22
N ASP A 295 -7.83 29.10 -5.99
CA ASP A 295 -8.87 28.13 -5.67
C ASP A 295 -10.27 28.66 -6.06
N GLY A 296 -11.08 27.81 -6.71
CA GLY A 296 -12.40 28.19 -7.22
C GLY A 296 -12.41 28.95 -8.57
N ALA A 297 -11.25 29.27 -9.13
CA ALA A 297 -11.18 29.94 -10.44
C ALA A 297 -11.58 29.04 -11.62
N VAL A 298 -11.51 27.71 -11.43
CA VAL A 298 -11.85 26.72 -12.47
C VAL A 298 -13.33 26.36 -12.37
N ARG A 299 -14.13 26.82 -13.30
CA ARG A 299 -15.60 26.66 -13.33
C ARG A 299 -16.04 25.20 -13.52
N LEU A 300 -15.25 24.39 -14.25
CA LEU A 300 -15.42 22.95 -14.47
C LEU A 300 -14.07 22.30 -14.29
N SER A 301 -13.86 21.74 -13.12
CA SER A 301 -12.61 21.07 -12.79
C SER A 301 -12.61 19.66 -13.36
N PRO A 302 -11.61 19.28 -14.15
CA PRO A 302 -11.48 17.92 -14.62
C PRO A 302 -11.12 16.99 -13.46
N PRO A 303 -11.44 15.67 -13.55
CA PRO A 303 -10.88 14.68 -12.64
C PRO A 303 -9.35 14.75 -12.58
N PRO A 304 -8.72 14.38 -11.45
CA PRO A 304 -7.27 14.52 -11.23
C PRO A 304 -6.40 13.99 -12.38
N MET A 305 -6.77 12.88 -13.00
CA MET A 305 -5.99 12.27 -14.09
C MET A 305 -5.79 13.19 -15.30
N PHE A 306 -6.71 14.12 -15.54
CA PHE A 306 -6.65 15.06 -16.68
C PHE A 306 -6.02 16.41 -16.33
N THR A 307 -5.47 16.57 -15.14
CA THR A 307 -4.75 17.78 -14.76
C THR A 307 -3.27 17.69 -15.13
N PRO A 308 -2.61 18.82 -15.47
CA PRO A 308 -1.19 18.81 -15.78
C PRO A 308 -0.34 18.46 -14.56
N PHE A 309 0.87 17.98 -14.82
CA PHE A 309 1.90 17.79 -13.81
C PHE A 309 3.21 18.42 -14.23
N ARG A 310 3.86 19.14 -13.31
CA ARG A 310 5.10 19.85 -13.59
C ARG A 310 6.29 19.21 -12.87
N ILE A 311 7.37 18.97 -13.61
CA ILE A 311 8.66 18.52 -13.09
C ILE A 311 9.73 19.50 -13.59
N GLY A 312 10.27 20.36 -12.71
CA GLY A 312 11.13 21.45 -13.17
C GLY A 312 10.44 22.32 -14.22
N GLU A 313 11.03 22.44 -15.39
CA GLU A 313 10.45 23.19 -16.52
C GLU A 313 9.54 22.34 -17.41
N LEU A 314 9.53 21.04 -17.27
CA LEU A 314 8.67 20.14 -18.04
C LEU A 314 7.24 20.14 -17.51
N THR A 315 6.28 20.40 -18.38
CA THR A 315 4.85 20.20 -18.10
C THR A 315 4.35 18.99 -18.86
N ILE A 316 3.88 18.00 -18.11
CA ILE A 316 3.19 16.79 -18.60
C ILE A 316 1.69 17.14 -18.64
N PRO A 317 0.99 17.01 -19.77
CA PRO A 317 -0.36 17.57 -19.95
C PRO A 317 -1.46 16.86 -19.14
N ASN A 318 -1.25 15.62 -18.77
CA ASN A 318 -2.14 14.86 -17.87
C ASN A 318 -1.32 13.84 -17.07
N ARG A 319 -1.94 13.15 -16.12
CA ARG A 319 -1.23 12.30 -15.15
C ARG A 319 -1.20 10.81 -15.50
N VAL A 320 -1.47 10.48 -16.75
CA VAL A 320 -1.40 9.10 -17.24
C VAL A 320 -0.10 8.89 -17.99
N ALA A 321 0.67 7.91 -17.55
CA ALA A 321 1.84 7.42 -18.27
C ALA A 321 1.52 6.07 -18.94
N LEU A 322 2.12 5.82 -20.11
CA LEU A 322 2.11 4.52 -20.77
C LEU A 322 3.55 4.09 -21.06
N THR A 323 3.87 2.84 -20.77
CA THR A 323 5.10 2.21 -21.27
C THR A 323 4.80 1.59 -22.63
N ALA A 324 5.56 1.94 -23.65
CA ALA A 324 5.33 1.50 -25.01
C ALA A 324 6.60 0.93 -25.65
N GLY A 325 6.44 -0.16 -26.39
CA GLY A 325 7.46 -0.77 -27.22
C GLY A 325 7.71 0.02 -28.51
N PRO A 326 7.74 -0.63 -29.68
CA PRO A 326 8.10 0.05 -30.94
C PRO A 326 7.15 1.14 -31.37
N ASP A 327 5.86 1.05 -31.00
CA ASP A 327 4.83 2.04 -31.41
C ASP A 327 4.55 3.08 -30.29
N LEU A 328 5.52 3.94 -30.03
CA LEU A 328 5.40 5.05 -29.08
C LEU A 328 4.30 6.04 -29.47
N GLU A 329 4.06 6.20 -30.77
CA GLU A 329 3.04 7.11 -31.32
C GLU A 329 1.61 6.61 -31.03
N ALA A 330 1.40 5.29 -31.05
CA ALA A 330 0.11 4.73 -30.67
C ALA A 330 -0.22 5.08 -29.22
N ALA A 331 0.73 4.95 -28.30
CA ALA A 331 0.55 5.33 -26.89
C ALA A 331 0.24 6.83 -26.75
N ALA A 332 0.91 7.70 -27.52
CA ALA A 332 0.61 9.13 -27.55
C ALA A 332 -0.81 9.41 -28.09
N ARG A 333 -1.21 8.77 -29.18
CA ARG A 333 -2.56 8.90 -29.77
C ARG A 333 -3.68 8.40 -28.83
N MET A 334 -3.36 7.50 -27.88
CA MET A 334 -4.29 7.08 -26.83
C MET A 334 -4.46 8.12 -25.74
N GLY A 335 -3.76 9.26 -25.81
CA GLY A 335 -3.90 10.38 -24.88
C GLY A 335 -3.03 10.30 -23.64
N ALA A 336 -1.96 9.48 -23.63
CA ALA A 336 -0.99 9.49 -22.53
C ALA A 336 -0.35 10.86 -22.38
N GLY A 337 -0.23 11.35 -21.15
CA GLY A 337 0.51 12.57 -20.85
C GLY A 337 2.03 12.35 -20.99
N LEU A 338 2.50 11.17 -20.60
CA LEU A 338 3.89 10.75 -20.70
C LEU A 338 3.98 9.37 -21.34
N VAL A 339 4.74 9.25 -22.43
CA VAL A 339 5.10 7.96 -23.03
C VAL A 339 6.51 7.61 -22.59
N ILE A 340 6.68 6.45 -21.94
CA ILE A 340 7.98 5.93 -21.52
C ILE A 340 8.35 4.79 -22.47
N THR A 341 9.55 4.81 -23.05
CA THR A 341 9.98 3.70 -23.90
C THR A 341 10.10 2.42 -23.06
N GLU A 342 9.97 1.26 -23.70
CA GLU A 342 10.45 0.02 -23.10
C GLU A 342 11.97 0.10 -22.86
N PHE A 343 12.49 -0.92 -22.18
CA PHE A 343 13.90 -1.03 -21.86
C PHE A 343 14.79 -0.95 -23.12
N ILE A 344 15.65 0.07 -23.19
CA ILE A 344 16.69 0.20 -24.21
C ILE A 344 18.06 0.03 -23.55
N SER A 345 18.85 -0.88 -24.08
CA SER A 345 20.18 -1.17 -23.52
C SER A 345 21.19 -0.11 -23.89
N VAL A 346 22.04 0.26 -22.93
CA VAL A 346 23.17 1.18 -23.17
C VAL A 346 24.37 0.52 -23.90
N THR A 347 24.41 -0.82 -23.97
CA THR A 347 25.46 -1.60 -24.67
C THR A 347 24.89 -2.87 -25.28
N GLU A 348 25.63 -3.48 -26.22
CA GLU A 348 25.29 -4.76 -26.83
C GLU A 348 25.19 -5.91 -25.80
N ASP A 349 26.10 -5.99 -24.86
CA ASP A 349 26.11 -6.99 -23.80
C ASP A 349 25.16 -6.69 -22.64
N GLY A 350 24.55 -5.50 -22.66
CA GLY A 350 23.52 -5.08 -21.71
C GLY A 350 22.09 -5.47 -22.12
N ARG A 351 21.89 -6.14 -23.25
CA ARG A 351 20.56 -6.57 -23.73
C ARG A 351 19.96 -7.66 -22.86
N ILE A 352 18.63 -7.69 -22.76
CA ILE A 352 17.89 -8.77 -22.12
C ILE A 352 17.85 -9.98 -23.08
N THR A 353 17.40 -9.74 -24.31
CA THR A 353 17.29 -10.72 -25.40
C THR A 353 18.01 -10.19 -26.65
N PRO A 354 18.25 -11.01 -27.66
CA PRO A 354 18.80 -10.54 -28.93
C PRO A 354 17.97 -9.43 -29.62
N GLU A 355 16.66 -9.38 -29.32
CA GLU A 355 15.71 -8.40 -29.88
C GLU A 355 15.69 -7.09 -29.11
N THR A 356 16.29 -7.04 -27.92
CA THR A 356 16.32 -5.83 -27.09
C THR A 356 17.09 -4.73 -27.83
N PRO A 357 16.50 -3.54 -28.04
CA PRO A 357 17.18 -2.45 -28.73
C PRO A 357 18.37 -1.93 -27.93
N VAL A 358 19.43 -1.57 -28.65
CA VAL A 358 20.60 -0.86 -28.10
C VAL A 358 20.49 0.60 -28.46
N PHE A 359 20.88 1.49 -27.57
CA PHE A 359 20.86 2.94 -27.80
C PHE A 359 22.03 3.36 -28.71
N ASP A 360 22.07 2.79 -29.90
CA ASP A 360 23.00 3.12 -30.96
C ASP A 360 22.51 4.28 -31.84
N ARG A 361 23.24 4.60 -32.90
CA ARG A 361 22.90 5.70 -33.80
C ARG A 361 21.55 5.46 -34.53
N VAL A 362 21.25 4.22 -34.88
CA VAL A 362 19.97 3.87 -35.54
C VAL A 362 18.80 4.14 -34.60
N GLN A 363 18.91 3.70 -33.35
CA GLN A 363 17.88 3.94 -32.35
C GLN A 363 17.72 5.42 -32.02
N GLN A 364 18.81 6.20 -31.99
CA GLN A 364 18.78 7.64 -31.81
C GLN A 364 18.02 8.34 -32.96
N ASP A 365 18.27 7.95 -34.22
CA ASP A 365 17.59 8.49 -35.39
C ASP A 365 16.09 8.14 -35.40
N ASN A 366 15.74 6.92 -35.03
CA ASN A 366 14.35 6.47 -34.87
C ASN A 366 13.61 7.31 -33.81
N LEU A 367 14.22 7.48 -32.62
CA LEU A 367 13.63 8.28 -31.56
C LEU A 367 13.48 9.75 -31.97
N ARG A 368 14.51 10.34 -32.58
CA ARG A 368 14.46 11.74 -33.07
C ARG A 368 13.32 11.95 -34.06
N SER A 369 13.07 10.95 -34.92
CA SER A 369 11.94 10.96 -35.83
C SER A 369 10.59 10.82 -35.14
N ALA A 370 10.48 9.98 -34.09
CA ALA A 370 9.23 9.74 -33.36
C ALA A 370 8.84 10.91 -32.42
N VAL A 371 9.81 11.56 -31.77
CA VAL A 371 9.57 12.61 -30.78
C VAL A 371 8.67 13.73 -31.29
N GLY A 372 8.92 14.23 -32.52
CA GLY A 372 8.10 15.28 -33.12
C GLY A 372 6.63 14.87 -33.28
N ARG A 373 6.37 13.63 -33.66
CA ARG A 373 5.00 13.09 -33.83
C ARG A 373 4.30 12.85 -32.48
N ILE A 374 5.07 12.43 -31.46
CA ILE A 374 4.57 12.29 -30.08
C ILE A 374 4.17 13.66 -29.52
N HIS A 375 5.00 14.69 -29.73
CA HIS A 375 4.68 16.05 -29.31
C HIS A 375 3.46 16.62 -30.06
N GLN A 376 3.31 16.34 -31.35
CA GLN A 376 2.12 16.74 -32.13
C GLN A 376 0.84 16.06 -31.60
N ALA A 377 0.94 14.84 -31.04
CA ALA A 377 -0.17 14.16 -30.39
C ALA A 377 -0.46 14.70 -28.97
N GLY A 378 0.31 15.68 -28.50
CA GLY A 378 0.11 16.32 -27.19
C GLY A 378 0.77 15.60 -26.02
N SER A 379 1.58 14.59 -26.26
CA SER A 379 2.27 13.80 -25.23
C SER A 379 3.71 14.27 -25.00
N ARG A 380 4.30 13.87 -23.87
CA ARG A 380 5.74 13.96 -23.57
C ARG A 380 6.37 12.58 -23.66
N VAL A 381 7.68 12.52 -23.88
CA VAL A 381 8.40 11.24 -24.04
C VAL A 381 9.63 11.15 -23.15
N ALA A 382 9.73 10.04 -22.43
CA ALA A 382 10.89 9.66 -21.64
C ALA A 382 11.58 8.43 -22.25
N LEU A 383 12.91 8.48 -22.39
CA LEU A 383 13.72 7.33 -22.79
C LEU A 383 14.13 6.52 -21.56
N GLN A 384 13.78 5.24 -21.53
CA GLN A 384 14.24 4.33 -20.50
C GLN A 384 15.56 3.67 -20.90
N LEU A 385 16.62 3.93 -20.16
CA LEU A 385 17.96 3.36 -20.34
C LEU A 385 18.28 2.33 -19.25
N GLY A 386 18.90 1.22 -19.64
CA GLY A 386 19.30 0.18 -18.71
C GLY A 386 20.41 -0.72 -19.22
N HIS A 387 20.81 -1.66 -18.37
CA HIS A 387 21.73 -2.75 -18.68
C HIS A 387 21.23 -4.00 -17.95
N ALA A 388 20.92 -5.06 -18.67
CA ALA A 388 20.27 -6.25 -18.10
C ALA A 388 21.11 -6.98 -17.04
N GLY A 389 22.45 -6.83 -17.11
CA GLY A 389 23.33 -7.49 -16.14
C GLY A 389 23.18 -9.02 -16.18
N ARG A 390 23.00 -9.62 -15.01
CA ARG A 390 22.82 -11.07 -14.84
C ARG A 390 21.50 -11.61 -15.44
N ARG A 391 20.56 -10.73 -15.78
CA ARG A 391 19.29 -11.07 -16.44
C ARG A 391 19.34 -10.91 -17.96
N GLY A 392 20.53 -10.65 -18.51
CA GLY A 392 20.77 -10.63 -19.95
C GLY A 392 20.91 -12.02 -20.55
N SER A 393 21.13 -12.07 -21.88
CA SER A 393 21.36 -13.31 -22.62
C SER A 393 20.21 -14.32 -22.51
N MET A 394 18.97 -13.81 -22.50
CA MET A 394 17.74 -14.60 -22.44
C MET A 394 17.14 -14.76 -23.84
N ARG A 395 16.33 -15.80 -24.03
CA ARG A 395 15.51 -15.99 -25.23
C ARG A 395 14.38 -14.95 -25.25
N PRO A 396 13.86 -14.60 -26.45
CA PRO A 396 12.64 -13.84 -26.57
C PRO A 396 11.49 -14.44 -25.73
N ARG A 397 10.63 -13.58 -25.17
CA ARG A 397 9.57 -14.02 -24.25
C ARG A 397 8.62 -15.05 -24.84
N LEU A 398 8.38 -14.99 -26.17
CA LEU A 398 7.57 -15.96 -26.90
C LEU A 398 8.17 -17.38 -26.90
N GLU A 399 9.49 -17.50 -26.74
CA GLU A 399 10.19 -18.79 -26.63
C GLU A 399 10.28 -19.31 -25.19
N GLY A 400 9.70 -18.56 -24.23
CA GLY A 400 9.62 -18.87 -22.81
C GLY A 400 10.25 -17.80 -21.94
N VAL A 401 9.58 -17.54 -20.81
CA VAL A 401 9.99 -16.50 -19.84
C VAL A 401 11.27 -16.94 -19.13
N ASP A 402 12.24 -16.01 -19.04
CA ASP A 402 13.52 -16.17 -18.32
C ASP A 402 14.33 -17.43 -18.71
N ARG A 403 14.21 -17.89 -19.97
CA ARG A 403 15.01 -19.00 -20.51
C ARG A 403 16.32 -18.48 -21.09
N PRO A 404 17.49 -18.97 -20.61
CA PRO A 404 18.77 -18.50 -21.12
C PRO A 404 19.03 -18.98 -22.56
N LEU A 405 19.81 -18.19 -23.30
CA LEU A 405 20.35 -18.60 -24.60
C LEU A 405 21.37 -19.72 -24.43
N ARG A 406 21.41 -20.66 -25.38
CA ARG A 406 22.45 -21.75 -25.39
C ARG A 406 23.85 -21.19 -25.63
N LYS A 407 23.99 -20.19 -26.50
CA LYS A 407 25.20 -19.44 -26.78
C LYS A 407 24.87 -17.97 -26.62
N GLY A 408 25.16 -17.44 -25.46
CA GLY A 408 24.88 -16.05 -25.12
C GLY A 408 26.18 -15.25 -25.01
N TRP A 409 26.01 -13.97 -24.68
CA TRP A 409 27.12 -13.07 -24.38
C TRP A 409 27.47 -13.10 -22.88
N ARG A 410 28.61 -12.50 -22.58
CA ARG A 410 29.11 -12.42 -21.20
C ARG A 410 28.20 -11.54 -20.35
N LEU A 411 27.83 -12.02 -19.17
CA LEU A 411 27.03 -11.28 -18.20
C LEU A 411 27.89 -10.60 -17.16
N LEU A 412 27.47 -9.41 -16.72
CA LEU A 412 28.09 -8.62 -15.63
C LEU A 412 27.12 -8.55 -14.43
N ALA A 413 27.65 -8.57 -13.21
CA ALA A 413 26.85 -8.42 -12.00
C ALA A 413 27.69 -7.90 -10.82
N ALA A 414 26.99 -7.50 -9.73
CA ALA A 414 27.64 -7.16 -8.46
C ALA A 414 28.40 -8.36 -7.89
N SER A 415 27.86 -9.56 -7.98
CA SER A 415 28.45 -10.81 -7.52
C SER A 415 28.14 -11.97 -8.46
N ARG A 416 28.86 -13.07 -8.34
CA ARG A 416 28.70 -14.29 -9.18
C ARG A 416 27.46 -15.10 -8.76
N VAL A 417 26.28 -14.52 -8.92
CA VAL A 417 24.99 -15.13 -8.60
C VAL A 417 24.16 -15.21 -9.89
N ALA A 418 23.86 -16.40 -10.37
CA ALA A 418 23.01 -16.60 -11.55
C ALA A 418 21.59 -16.15 -11.26
N TYR A 419 20.83 -15.70 -12.30
CA TYR A 419 19.43 -15.29 -12.12
C TYR A 419 18.49 -16.47 -11.92
N THR A 420 18.63 -17.51 -12.75
CA THR A 420 17.90 -18.76 -12.63
C THR A 420 18.87 -19.92 -12.44
N PRO A 421 18.42 -21.11 -11.97
CA PRO A 421 19.30 -22.28 -11.84
C PRO A 421 20.01 -22.71 -13.12
N HIS A 422 19.46 -22.31 -14.27
CA HIS A 422 20.00 -22.69 -15.60
C HIS A 422 20.69 -21.52 -16.33
N ALA A 423 20.69 -20.31 -15.74
CA ALA A 423 21.35 -19.16 -16.33
C ALA A 423 22.86 -19.24 -16.17
N ALA A 424 23.59 -18.61 -17.11
CA ALA A 424 25.04 -18.49 -17.01
C ALA A 424 25.44 -17.69 -15.77
N LEU A 425 26.54 -18.11 -15.12
CA LEU A 425 27.13 -17.35 -14.03
C LEU A 425 27.73 -16.03 -14.56
N PRO A 426 27.31 -14.87 -14.02
CA PRO A 426 27.88 -13.60 -14.43
C PRO A 426 29.33 -13.43 -13.94
N LYS A 427 30.08 -12.58 -14.63
CA LYS A 427 31.34 -12.03 -14.11
C LYS A 427 31.00 -11.00 -13.01
N GLU A 428 31.64 -11.14 -11.86
CA GLU A 428 31.68 -10.08 -10.87
C GLU A 428 32.44 -8.87 -11.42
N MET A 429 31.84 -7.69 -11.31
CA MET A 429 32.44 -6.46 -11.82
C MET A 429 33.63 -6.02 -10.96
N THR A 430 34.73 -5.67 -11.59
CA THR A 430 35.85 -4.99 -10.96
C THR A 430 35.56 -3.49 -10.79
N ALA A 431 36.37 -2.78 -10.03
CA ALA A 431 36.27 -1.31 -9.93
C ALA A 431 36.39 -0.64 -11.32
N HIS A 432 37.21 -1.19 -12.21
CA HIS A 432 37.31 -0.73 -13.60
C HIS A 432 36.00 -0.95 -14.37
N ASP A 433 35.35 -2.13 -14.27
CA ASP A 433 34.08 -2.43 -14.94
C ASP A 433 32.98 -1.48 -14.40
N ILE A 434 32.95 -1.19 -13.10
CA ILE A 434 32.00 -0.28 -12.45
C ILE A 434 32.17 1.14 -13.01
N ALA A 435 33.39 1.66 -13.03
CA ALA A 435 33.70 2.99 -13.56
C ALA A 435 33.39 3.08 -15.06
N HIS A 436 33.66 2.01 -15.82
CA HIS A 436 33.31 1.94 -17.24
C HIS A 436 31.80 1.97 -17.47
N ALA A 437 31.03 1.20 -16.72
CA ALA A 437 29.57 1.20 -16.82
C ALA A 437 28.98 2.60 -16.55
N ALA A 438 29.44 3.32 -15.52
CA ALA A 438 28.99 4.69 -15.27
C ALA A 438 29.27 5.63 -16.45
N LYS A 439 30.47 5.51 -17.09
CA LYS A 439 30.82 6.29 -18.29
C LYS A 439 29.93 5.95 -19.49
N VAL A 440 29.54 4.70 -19.67
CA VAL A 440 28.63 4.27 -20.75
C VAL A 440 27.25 4.88 -20.57
N PHE A 441 26.68 4.87 -19.35
CA PHE A 441 25.42 5.55 -19.07
C PHE A 441 25.51 7.05 -19.32
N ALA A 442 26.62 7.70 -18.93
CA ALA A 442 26.85 9.13 -19.19
C ALA A 442 26.91 9.44 -20.70
N ALA A 443 27.59 8.59 -21.50
CA ALA A 443 27.65 8.75 -22.95
C ALA A 443 26.25 8.58 -23.61
N ALA A 444 25.45 7.62 -23.12
CA ALA A 444 24.08 7.46 -23.58
C ALA A 444 23.23 8.70 -23.24
N ALA A 445 23.38 9.29 -22.07
CA ALA A 445 22.69 10.53 -21.69
C ALA A 445 23.08 11.71 -22.59
N THR A 446 24.39 11.85 -22.91
CA THR A 446 24.88 12.88 -23.83
C THR A 446 24.26 12.71 -25.23
N ALA A 447 24.20 11.48 -25.73
CA ALA A 447 23.58 11.19 -27.03
C ALA A 447 22.06 11.45 -27.01
N ALA A 448 21.38 11.13 -25.92
CA ALA A 448 19.95 11.36 -25.73
C ALA A 448 19.59 12.87 -25.76
N ALA A 449 20.46 13.75 -25.28
CA ALA A 449 20.25 15.18 -25.31
C ALA A 449 20.02 15.74 -26.74
N GLY A 450 20.63 15.07 -27.76
CA GLY A 450 20.44 15.40 -29.18
C GLY A 450 19.16 14.83 -29.81
N CYS A 451 18.34 14.07 -29.09
CA CYS A 451 17.16 13.40 -29.66
C CYS A 451 15.85 14.17 -29.44
N GLY A 452 15.84 15.29 -28.71
CA GLY A 452 14.65 16.09 -28.42
C GLY A 452 13.70 15.48 -27.37
N LEU A 453 14.19 14.52 -26.58
CA LEU A 453 13.46 13.86 -25.52
C LEU A 453 13.15 14.80 -24.36
N ASP A 454 12.00 14.62 -23.69
CA ASP A 454 11.57 15.45 -22.57
C ASP A 454 12.17 14.99 -21.23
N ALA A 455 12.44 13.68 -21.07
CA ALA A 455 13.00 13.12 -19.85
C ALA A 455 13.85 11.86 -20.13
N LEU A 456 14.69 11.49 -19.17
CA LEU A 456 15.34 10.18 -19.11
C LEU A 456 14.82 9.39 -17.91
N GLU A 457 14.65 8.08 -18.08
CA GLU A 457 14.41 7.14 -17.00
C GLU A 457 15.56 6.13 -16.92
N LEU A 458 16.23 6.05 -15.76
CA LEU A 458 17.24 5.04 -15.48
C LEU A 458 16.59 3.81 -14.85
N ASN A 459 16.78 2.65 -15.45
CA ASN A 459 16.22 1.41 -14.91
C ASN A 459 17.14 0.81 -13.83
N PHE A 460 16.83 1.08 -12.56
CA PHE A 460 17.44 0.50 -11.36
C PHE A 460 16.52 -0.54 -10.71
N ALA A 461 15.75 -1.26 -11.49
CA ALA A 461 14.72 -2.20 -11.04
C ALA A 461 14.94 -3.62 -11.59
N HIS A 462 14.08 -4.55 -11.17
CA HIS A 462 13.89 -5.88 -11.72
C HIS A 462 15.15 -6.78 -11.71
N GLY A 463 16.10 -6.53 -10.79
CA GLY A 463 17.33 -7.32 -10.71
C GLY A 463 18.29 -7.15 -11.89
N TYR A 464 18.13 -6.10 -12.70
CA TYR A 464 19.08 -5.71 -13.74
C TYR A 464 20.40 -5.22 -13.13
N LEU A 465 21.37 -4.80 -13.94
CA LEU A 465 22.72 -4.55 -13.49
C LEU A 465 22.78 -3.65 -12.23
N VAL A 466 22.16 -2.48 -12.29
CA VAL A 466 22.19 -1.51 -11.20
C VAL A 466 21.39 -2.00 -9.99
N ALA A 467 20.18 -2.52 -10.22
CA ALA A 467 19.37 -3.17 -9.18
C ALA A 467 20.12 -4.31 -8.47
N GLY A 468 20.93 -5.04 -9.22
CA GLY A 468 21.76 -6.12 -8.69
C GLY A 468 22.80 -5.69 -7.69
N PHE A 469 23.21 -4.40 -7.68
CA PHE A 469 24.03 -3.81 -6.62
C PHE A 469 23.21 -3.39 -5.41
N ILE A 470 21.97 -2.94 -5.60
CA ILE A 470 21.10 -2.43 -4.54
C ILE A 470 20.64 -3.57 -3.60
N SER A 471 20.20 -4.69 -4.16
CA SER A 471 19.66 -5.80 -3.37
C SER A 471 20.75 -6.61 -2.66
N PRO A 472 20.62 -6.89 -1.36
CA PRO A 472 21.54 -7.74 -0.62
C PRO A 472 21.50 -9.21 -1.08
N LEU A 473 20.41 -9.65 -1.71
CA LEU A 473 20.27 -11.01 -2.24
C LEU A 473 21.22 -11.28 -3.42
N THR A 474 21.55 -10.24 -4.17
CA THR A 474 22.35 -10.30 -5.40
C THR A 474 23.71 -9.65 -5.27
N ASN A 475 23.90 -8.78 -4.28
CA ASN A 475 25.16 -8.15 -3.95
C ASN A 475 25.76 -8.77 -2.69
N ARG A 476 26.67 -9.73 -2.89
CA ARG A 476 27.40 -10.43 -1.82
C ARG A 476 28.85 -9.93 -1.67
N ARG A 477 29.12 -8.70 -2.13
CA ARG A 477 30.45 -8.10 -2.08
C ARG A 477 30.82 -7.73 -0.64
N THR A 478 32.12 -7.80 -0.37
CA THR A 478 32.72 -7.42 0.92
C THR A 478 33.59 -6.16 0.81
N ASP A 479 33.66 -5.55 -0.38
CA ASP A 479 34.33 -4.29 -0.63
C ASP A 479 33.40 -3.07 -0.44
N GLU A 480 33.87 -1.89 -0.83
CA GLU A 480 33.15 -0.62 -0.69
C GLU A 480 31.84 -0.54 -1.49
N TYR A 481 31.50 -1.53 -2.30
CA TYR A 481 30.25 -1.63 -3.06
C TYR A 481 29.27 -2.65 -2.49
N GLY A 482 29.56 -3.27 -1.34
CA GLY A 482 28.73 -4.30 -0.72
C GLY A 482 28.49 -4.11 0.77
N GLY A 483 27.66 -4.95 1.38
CA GLY A 483 27.31 -4.89 2.80
C GLY A 483 26.23 -3.86 3.10
N SER A 484 26.57 -2.71 3.69
CA SER A 484 25.58 -1.69 4.09
C SER A 484 24.81 -1.10 2.90
N LEU A 485 23.65 -0.50 3.15
CA LEU A 485 22.86 0.15 2.11
C LEU A 485 23.65 1.25 1.39
N GLU A 486 24.40 2.04 2.13
CA GLU A 486 25.24 3.12 1.61
C GLU A 486 26.26 2.59 0.61
N ASN A 487 26.93 1.49 0.95
CA ASN A 487 27.89 0.84 0.06
C ASN A 487 27.22 0.25 -1.17
N ARG A 488 26.09 -0.44 -1.01
CA ARG A 488 25.32 -0.99 -2.12
C ARG A 488 24.77 0.09 -3.05
N MET A 489 24.48 1.28 -2.54
CA MET A 489 24.05 2.44 -3.32
C MET A 489 25.21 3.19 -3.99
N ARG A 490 26.47 2.92 -3.68
CA ARG A 490 27.63 3.64 -4.25
C ARG A 490 27.65 3.60 -5.78
N PHE A 491 27.55 2.42 -6.39
CA PHE A 491 27.51 2.32 -7.85
C PHE A 491 26.23 2.93 -8.48
N PRO A 492 25.01 2.65 -7.99
CA PRO A 492 23.80 3.34 -8.45
C PRO A 492 23.93 4.88 -8.44
N LEU A 493 24.47 5.45 -7.38
CA LEU A 493 24.67 6.90 -7.27
C LEU A 493 25.78 7.41 -8.21
N GLN A 494 26.86 6.65 -8.45
CA GLN A 494 27.86 6.97 -9.47
C GLN A 494 27.26 7.04 -10.88
N VAL A 495 26.34 6.10 -11.22
CA VAL A 495 25.62 6.14 -12.49
C VAL A 495 24.72 7.37 -12.57
N LEU A 496 23.94 7.64 -11.52
CA LEU A 496 23.05 8.79 -11.45
C LEU A 496 23.82 10.12 -11.61
N ASP A 497 24.90 10.30 -10.85
CA ASP A 497 25.76 11.50 -10.89
C ASP A 497 26.36 11.70 -12.30
N ALA A 498 26.86 10.61 -12.91
CA ALA A 498 27.45 10.65 -14.25
C ALA A 498 26.44 11.03 -15.33
N VAL A 499 25.21 10.52 -15.22
CA VAL A 499 24.10 10.88 -16.11
C VAL A 499 23.65 12.31 -15.85
N ARG A 500 23.44 12.71 -14.59
CA ARG A 500 22.99 14.07 -14.22
C ARG A 500 23.95 15.16 -14.71
N ALA A 501 25.25 14.88 -14.70
CA ALA A 501 26.25 15.82 -15.22
C ALA A 501 26.06 16.15 -16.71
N ASN A 502 25.50 15.22 -17.50
CA ASN A 502 25.33 15.30 -18.95
C ASN A 502 23.88 15.51 -19.40
N TRP A 503 22.91 15.42 -18.50
CA TRP A 503 21.48 15.56 -18.77
C TRP A 503 20.87 16.64 -17.88
N LYS A 504 20.23 17.66 -18.45
CA LYS A 504 19.69 18.81 -17.72
C LYS A 504 18.16 18.76 -17.52
N GLN A 505 17.46 18.05 -18.40
CA GLN A 505 16.01 17.83 -18.31
C GLN A 505 15.67 16.87 -17.14
N PRO A 506 14.39 16.63 -16.85
CA PRO A 506 13.99 15.70 -15.80
C PRO A 506 14.65 14.33 -15.93
N LEU A 507 15.16 13.85 -14.78
CA LEU A 507 15.81 12.55 -14.64
C LEU A 507 15.02 11.68 -13.66
N LEU A 508 14.43 10.63 -14.20
CA LEU A 508 13.62 9.67 -13.49
C LEU A 508 14.46 8.43 -13.15
N VAL A 509 14.17 7.81 -12.03
CA VAL A 509 14.77 6.52 -11.67
C VAL A 509 13.67 5.51 -11.37
N ARG A 510 13.69 4.38 -12.07
CA ARG A 510 12.80 3.25 -11.81
C ARG A 510 13.43 2.30 -10.81
N ILE A 511 12.75 2.01 -9.70
CA ILE A 511 13.24 1.12 -8.64
C ILE A 511 12.26 -0.01 -8.33
N SER A 512 12.77 -1.19 -7.96
CA SER A 512 11.98 -2.22 -7.29
C SER A 512 11.92 -1.88 -5.79
N ALA A 513 10.75 -1.45 -5.32
CA ALA A 513 10.56 -1.04 -3.93
C ALA A 513 10.48 -2.22 -2.95
N SER A 514 10.41 -3.45 -3.44
CA SER A 514 10.57 -4.68 -2.67
C SER A 514 11.08 -5.78 -3.59
N ASP A 515 11.91 -6.67 -3.05
CA ASP A 515 12.35 -7.85 -3.78
C ASP A 515 11.34 -9.00 -3.73
N TRP A 516 10.31 -8.90 -2.87
CA TRP A 516 9.36 -9.98 -2.60
C TRP A 516 10.05 -11.30 -2.23
N ALA A 517 11.15 -11.20 -1.51
CA ALA A 517 11.93 -12.33 -1.03
C ALA A 517 12.56 -11.99 0.33
N ASP A 518 12.63 -12.98 1.21
CA ASP A 518 13.17 -12.81 2.56
C ASP A 518 14.64 -12.35 2.50
N GLY A 519 14.99 -11.39 3.34
CA GLY A 519 16.32 -10.79 3.37
C GLY A 519 16.63 -9.85 2.19
N GLY A 520 15.66 -9.58 1.31
CA GLY A 520 15.77 -8.60 0.23
C GLY A 520 15.44 -7.18 0.64
N ILE A 521 15.28 -6.30 -0.35
CA ILE A 521 14.81 -4.92 -0.16
C ILE A 521 13.36 -4.95 0.32
N ASP A 522 13.08 -4.22 1.38
CA ASP A 522 11.76 -3.93 1.94
C ASP A 522 11.33 -2.47 1.70
N LEU A 523 10.13 -2.12 2.18
CA LEU A 523 9.60 -0.78 1.99
C LEU A 523 10.38 0.30 2.76
N ASP A 524 11.00 -0.02 3.90
CA ASP A 524 11.78 0.94 4.68
C ASP A 524 13.09 1.28 3.98
N GLN A 525 13.74 0.25 3.44
CA GLN A 525 14.93 0.45 2.60
C GLN A 525 14.58 1.19 1.31
N SER A 526 13.42 0.95 0.69
CA SER A 526 13.02 1.66 -0.53
C SER A 526 12.82 3.16 -0.31
N VAL A 527 12.30 3.56 0.85
CA VAL A 527 12.22 4.97 1.25
C VAL A 527 13.63 5.57 1.40
N SER A 528 14.55 4.85 2.06
CA SER A 528 15.94 5.28 2.20
C SER A 528 16.64 5.41 0.85
N ILE A 529 16.43 4.47 -0.07
CA ILE A 529 16.95 4.51 -1.45
C ILE A 529 16.44 5.75 -2.18
N ALA A 530 15.13 6.01 -2.11
CA ALA A 530 14.51 7.16 -2.76
C ALA A 530 15.04 8.50 -2.21
N ALA A 531 15.28 8.58 -0.90
CA ALA A 531 15.90 9.75 -0.28
C ALA A 531 17.34 10.00 -0.80
N LEU A 532 18.15 8.94 -0.93
CA LEU A 532 19.50 9.03 -1.50
C LEU A 532 19.46 9.48 -2.98
N LEU A 533 18.54 8.95 -3.76
CA LEU A 533 18.35 9.34 -5.17
C LEU A 533 17.94 10.81 -5.29
N LYS A 534 16.99 11.28 -4.46
CA LYS A 534 16.57 12.69 -4.40
C LYS A 534 17.75 13.62 -4.12
N MET A 535 18.57 13.31 -3.12
CA MET A 535 19.73 14.12 -2.76
C MET A 535 20.77 14.22 -3.88
N ARG A 536 20.77 13.29 -4.84
CA ARG A 536 21.68 13.29 -5.99
C ARG A 536 21.03 13.76 -7.29
N GLY A 537 19.87 14.45 -7.20
CA GLY A 537 19.22 15.08 -8.33
C GLY A 537 18.32 14.18 -9.17
N CYS A 538 17.79 13.10 -8.61
CA CYS A 538 16.63 12.42 -9.16
C CYS A 538 15.40 13.30 -8.97
N ASP A 539 14.66 13.57 -10.04
CA ASP A 539 13.49 14.46 -10.03
C ASP A 539 12.19 13.70 -9.74
N LEU A 540 12.12 12.40 -10.07
CA LEU A 540 10.94 11.57 -9.88
C LEU A 540 11.33 10.08 -9.79
N VAL A 541 10.66 9.34 -8.90
CA VAL A 541 10.86 7.90 -8.73
C VAL A 541 9.70 7.13 -9.38
N HIS A 542 9.99 6.23 -10.31
CA HIS A 542 9.05 5.28 -10.87
C HIS A 542 9.08 3.99 -10.05
N VAL A 543 7.97 3.70 -9.37
CA VAL A 543 7.88 2.62 -8.39
C VAL A 543 7.33 1.36 -9.01
N VAL A 544 8.15 0.30 -9.01
CA VAL A 544 7.76 -1.07 -9.38
C VAL A 544 8.12 -2.03 -8.27
N MET A 545 7.87 -3.33 -8.45
CA MET A 545 8.10 -4.34 -7.42
C MET A 545 8.77 -5.59 -7.99
N GLY A 546 9.54 -6.27 -7.16
CA GLY A 546 10.02 -7.63 -7.36
C GLY A 546 10.95 -7.87 -8.54
N GLN A 547 10.96 -9.12 -8.99
CA GLN A 547 11.73 -9.66 -10.09
C GLN A 547 13.27 -9.58 -9.92
N THR A 548 13.74 -9.31 -8.72
CA THR A 548 15.18 -9.21 -8.43
C THR A 548 15.84 -10.59 -8.39
N VAL A 549 15.16 -11.57 -7.83
CA VAL A 549 15.62 -12.97 -7.74
C VAL A 549 14.56 -13.93 -8.27
N TRP A 550 14.99 -15.11 -8.67
CA TRP A 550 14.10 -16.16 -9.18
C TRP A 550 13.14 -16.69 -8.11
N GLU A 551 13.59 -16.73 -6.85
CA GLU A 551 12.85 -17.23 -5.70
C GLU A 551 11.81 -16.24 -5.18
N SER A 552 11.66 -15.07 -5.78
CA SER A 552 10.68 -14.07 -5.38
C SER A 552 9.25 -14.65 -5.39
N ARG A 553 8.43 -14.21 -4.43
CA ARG A 553 7.02 -14.58 -4.31
C ARG A 553 6.14 -13.38 -4.65
N PRO A 554 5.87 -13.14 -5.95
CA PRO A 554 5.13 -11.95 -6.38
C PRO A 554 3.67 -11.99 -5.93
N ASP A 555 3.19 -10.85 -5.44
CA ASP A 555 1.79 -10.60 -5.17
C ASP A 555 1.28 -9.52 -6.14
N TYR A 556 0.86 -9.95 -7.33
CA TYR A 556 0.37 -9.06 -8.40
C TYR A 556 -1.11 -8.67 -8.24
N ARG A 557 -1.60 -8.54 -7.02
CA ARG A 557 -2.95 -8.02 -6.77
C ARG A 557 -3.12 -6.59 -7.31
N ARG A 558 -4.37 -6.16 -7.43
CA ARG A 558 -4.68 -4.79 -7.88
C ARG A 558 -3.93 -3.74 -7.04
N LEU A 559 -3.28 -2.77 -7.71
CA LEU A 559 -2.56 -1.63 -7.11
C LEU A 559 -1.37 -2.04 -6.21
N PHE A 560 -0.66 -3.12 -6.54
CA PHE A 560 0.34 -3.74 -5.67
C PHE A 560 1.54 -2.83 -5.34
N SER A 561 1.93 -1.87 -6.20
CA SER A 561 3.04 -0.96 -5.92
C SER A 561 2.59 0.38 -5.28
N VAL A 562 1.29 0.67 -5.26
CA VAL A 562 0.77 1.94 -4.75
C VAL A 562 1.15 2.22 -3.28
N PRO A 563 1.16 1.23 -2.36
CA PRO A 563 1.65 1.48 -0.99
C PRO A 563 3.09 1.95 -0.92
N ALA A 564 3.96 1.43 -1.78
CA ALA A 564 5.35 1.85 -1.84
C ALA A 564 5.49 3.26 -2.43
N SER A 565 4.74 3.55 -3.51
CA SER A 565 4.66 4.88 -4.10
C SER A 565 4.18 5.93 -3.09
N ASP A 566 3.12 5.61 -2.34
CA ASP A 566 2.57 6.45 -1.28
C ASP A 566 3.63 6.77 -0.20
N ARG A 567 4.35 5.76 0.27
CA ARG A 567 5.41 5.95 1.27
C ARG A 567 6.55 6.81 0.73
N ILE A 568 7.10 6.47 -0.43
CA ILE A 568 8.22 7.20 -1.04
C ILE A 568 7.82 8.66 -1.27
N ARG A 569 6.64 8.91 -1.84
CA ARG A 569 6.15 10.26 -2.10
C ARG A 569 6.04 11.09 -0.83
N ASN A 570 5.38 10.56 0.18
CA ASN A 570 4.97 11.33 1.35
C ASN A 570 6.00 11.33 2.50
N GLU A 571 6.92 10.36 2.55
CA GLU A 571 8.02 10.34 3.53
C GLU A 571 9.29 11.04 3.00
N CYS A 572 9.60 10.91 1.70
CA CYS A 572 10.78 11.56 1.11
C CYS A 572 10.45 12.93 0.48
N GLY A 573 9.18 13.20 0.17
CA GLY A 573 8.79 14.41 -0.55
C GLY A 573 9.39 14.46 -1.97
N ILE A 574 9.47 13.32 -2.65
CA ILE A 574 9.87 13.21 -4.05
C ILE A 574 8.66 12.76 -4.88
N PRO A 575 8.38 13.37 -6.04
CA PRO A 575 7.31 12.92 -6.91
C PRO A 575 7.46 11.46 -7.31
N THR A 576 6.33 10.77 -7.53
CA THR A 576 6.34 9.36 -7.92
C THR A 576 5.44 9.05 -9.11
N ILE A 577 5.84 8.03 -9.89
CA ILE A 577 4.96 7.30 -10.80
C ILE A 577 4.59 5.98 -10.11
N ALA A 578 3.30 5.74 -9.89
CA ALA A 578 2.81 4.43 -9.47
C ALA A 578 2.54 3.55 -10.70
N SER A 579 2.82 2.26 -10.57
CA SER A 579 2.52 1.24 -11.57
C SER A 579 1.91 0.00 -10.88
N GLY A 580 1.68 -1.07 -11.61
CA GLY A 580 1.32 -2.36 -11.04
C GLY A 580 -0.18 -2.60 -10.89
N ASN A 581 -0.75 -3.11 -11.97
CA ASN A 581 -2.14 -3.50 -12.07
C ASN A 581 -3.12 -2.33 -11.79
N ILE A 582 -2.80 -1.15 -12.36
CA ILE A 582 -3.66 0.04 -12.41
C ILE A 582 -4.37 -0.01 -13.77
N THR A 583 -5.65 -0.38 -13.79
CA THR A 583 -6.34 -0.75 -15.04
C THR A 583 -7.52 0.15 -15.40
N THR A 584 -7.93 1.04 -14.47
CA THR A 584 -9.12 1.88 -14.66
C THR A 584 -8.85 3.36 -14.38
N ALA A 585 -9.66 4.24 -14.97
CA ALA A 585 -9.66 5.66 -14.63
C ALA A 585 -10.03 5.92 -13.16
N ASP A 586 -10.86 5.05 -12.56
CA ASP A 586 -11.20 5.12 -11.14
C ASP A 586 -9.97 4.86 -10.25
N ASP A 587 -9.13 3.88 -10.62
CA ASP A 587 -7.85 3.63 -9.93
C ASP A 587 -6.96 4.87 -9.97
N VAL A 588 -6.75 5.41 -11.17
CA VAL A 588 -5.89 6.58 -11.38
C VAL A 588 -6.39 7.77 -10.57
N ASN A 589 -7.67 8.12 -10.68
CA ASN A 589 -8.24 9.26 -9.94
C ASN A 589 -8.20 9.03 -8.42
N THR A 590 -8.44 7.80 -7.95
CA THR A 590 -8.34 7.46 -6.52
C THR A 590 -6.91 7.63 -5.98
N ILE A 591 -5.90 7.17 -6.72
CA ILE A 591 -4.50 7.29 -6.34
C ILE A 591 -4.06 8.76 -6.27
N LEU A 592 -4.39 9.52 -7.31
CA LEU A 592 -3.97 10.93 -7.46
C LEU A 592 -4.67 11.83 -6.43
N ALA A 593 -6.00 11.76 -6.33
CA ALA A 593 -6.77 12.55 -5.38
C ALA A 593 -6.35 12.28 -3.94
N ALA A 594 -6.03 11.02 -3.63
CA ALA A 594 -5.53 10.64 -2.32
C ALA A 594 -4.05 11.01 -2.08
N GLY A 595 -3.33 11.57 -3.06
CA GLY A 595 -1.92 11.96 -2.94
C GLY A 595 -0.95 10.80 -2.76
N ARG A 596 -1.27 9.63 -3.35
CA ARG A 596 -0.44 8.41 -3.25
C ARG A 596 0.60 8.30 -4.37
N ALA A 597 0.42 9.05 -5.45
CA ALA A 597 1.35 9.23 -6.54
C ALA A 597 1.07 10.55 -7.26
N ASP A 598 1.97 10.97 -8.13
CA ASP A 598 1.80 12.15 -8.99
C ASP A 598 1.43 11.80 -10.42
N LEU A 599 1.87 10.63 -10.88
CA LEU A 599 1.54 10.01 -12.17
C LEU A 599 1.21 8.52 -11.95
N CYS A 600 0.46 7.94 -12.88
CA CYS A 600 0.15 6.51 -12.89
C CYS A 600 0.46 5.90 -14.25
N VAL A 601 1.15 4.76 -14.27
CA VAL A 601 1.19 3.91 -15.47
C VAL A 601 -0.12 3.14 -15.55
N LEU A 602 -0.87 3.38 -16.62
CA LEU A 602 -2.12 2.66 -16.88
C LEU A 602 -1.79 1.35 -17.63
N ASP A 603 -2.12 0.23 -16.99
CA ASP A 603 -1.98 -1.09 -17.59
C ASP A 603 -3.16 -1.36 -18.53
N LEU A 604 -2.90 -1.28 -19.82
CA LEU A 604 -3.89 -1.57 -20.85
C LEU A 604 -4.08 -3.09 -20.96
N PRO A 605 -5.33 -3.57 -21.18
CA PRO A 605 -5.52 -4.99 -21.45
C PRO A 605 -4.69 -5.39 -22.66
N SER A 606 -3.89 -6.45 -22.51
CA SER A 606 -3.18 -7.05 -23.65
C SER A 606 -4.21 -7.36 -24.74
N ARG A 607 -4.06 -6.76 -25.92
CA ARG A 607 -4.78 -7.21 -27.11
C ARG A 607 -4.35 -8.65 -27.33
N GLY A 608 -5.26 -9.60 -27.03
CA GLY A 608 -5.07 -11.04 -27.21
C GLY A 608 -4.79 -11.42 -28.66
#